data_1c791aa93283a2e00b4f4db842bcb07e
#
_entry.id   1c791aa93283a2e00b4f4db842bcb07e
#
_cell.length_a   1.000
_cell.length_b   1.000
_cell.length_c   1.000
_cell.angle_alpha   90.00
_cell.angle_beta   90.00
_cell.angle_gamma   90.00
#
_symmetry.space_group_name_H-M   'P 1'
#
loop_
_entity.id
_entity.type
_entity.pdbx_description
1 polymer ?
#
loop_
_entity_poly.entity_id
_entity_poly.type
_entity_poly.pdbx_seq_one_letter_code
_entity_poly.pdbx_strand_id
1 'polypeptide(L)'
;MAGLQEQFDDAMFEFSTGNMDGAILRLKAILEEDPAYFDAQLALGGAYFARGDYAAAIAEGHKAEKLRPHDQLAHTNLSRAYMKAGDKATAEHHGLQARIASWRGNMAPPGAPPGAEAGLEMARPKPPPMKAPEKFPDMPWKKKTP
;
A
#
# COMPACT_ATOMS: atom_id res chain seq x y z
N MET A 1 -3.26 16.43 29.30
CA MET A 1 -2.68 16.42 27.95
C MET A 1 -3.41 15.40 27.10
N ALA A 2 -3.85 15.80 25.91
CA ALA A 2 -4.47 14.86 24.97
C ALA A 2 -3.40 13.83 24.51
N GLY A 3 -3.76 12.55 24.50
CA GLY A 3 -2.91 11.50 23.94
C GLY A 3 -2.75 11.66 22.43
N LEU A 4 -1.74 11.02 21.86
CA LEU A 4 -1.51 11.07 20.40
C LEU A 4 -2.72 10.62 19.60
N GLN A 5 -3.44 9.61 20.08
CA GLN A 5 -4.65 9.13 19.42
C GLN A 5 -5.74 10.21 19.39
N GLU A 6 -5.94 10.91 20.51
CA GLU A 6 -6.92 11.99 20.60
C GLU A 6 -6.55 13.16 19.69
N GLN A 7 -5.27 13.52 19.65
CA GLN A 7 -4.76 14.53 18.71
C GLN A 7 -4.99 14.12 17.26
N PHE A 8 -4.79 12.84 16.96
CA PHE A 8 -5.05 12.30 15.62
C PHE A 8 -6.53 12.35 15.26
N ASP A 9 -7.41 11.99 16.19
CA ASP A 9 -8.86 12.05 15.96
C ASP A 9 -9.32 13.49 15.71
N ASP A 10 -8.78 14.47 16.45
CA ASP A 10 -9.03 15.88 16.21
C ASP A 10 -8.55 16.35 14.83
N ALA A 11 -7.37 15.88 14.42
CA ALA A 11 -6.83 16.19 13.09
C ALA A 11 -7.72 15.60 11.99
N MET A 12 -8.20 14.38 12.16
CA MET A 12 -9.10 13.73 11.19
C MET A 12 -10.47 14.40 11.15
N PHE A 13 -10.94 14.92 12.27
CA PHE A 13 -12.15 15.73 12.30
C PHE A 13 -12.00 17.00 11.44
N GLU A 14 -10.90 17.74 11.60
CA GLU A 14 -10.63 18.91 10.78
C GLU A 14 -10.48 18.57 9.30
N PHE A 15 -9.85 17.44 9.01
CA PHE A 15 -9.76 16.93 7.64
C PHE A 15 -11.16 16.69 7.05
N SER A 16 -12.05 16.04 7.80
CA SER A 16 -13.40 15.71 7.34
C SER A 16 -14.27 16.95 7.14
N THR A 17 -14.03 18.02 7.88
CA THR A 17 -14.77 19.29 7.74
C THR A 17 -14.22 20.19 6.64
N GLY A 18 -13.14 19.79 5.99
CA GLY A 18 -12.51 20.54 4.90
C GLY A 18 -11.43 21.53 5.35
N ASN A 19 -11.10 21.57 6.64
CA ASN A 19 -10.04 22.44 7.16
C ASN A 19 -8.69 21.73 7.02
N MET A 20 -8.15 21.70 5.79
CA MET A 20 -6.88 21.00 5.52
C MET A 20 -5.71 21.66 6.21
N ASP A 21 -5.68 22.99 6.32
CA ASP A 21 -4.58 23.69 6.99
C ASP A 21 -4.51 23.35 8.46
N GLY A 22 -5.63 23.30 9.16
CA GLY A 22 -5.72 22.88 10.55
C GLY A 22 -5.31 21.42 10.74
N ALA A 23 -5.79 20.55 9.88
CA ALA A 23 -5.41 19.14 9.89
C ALA A 23 -3.90 18.95 9.70
N ILE A 24 -3.30 19.67 8.75
CA ILE A 24 -1.84 19.62 8.50
C ILE A 24 -1.06 20.05 9.73
N LEU A 25 -1.44 21.14 10.37
CA LEU A 25 -0.77 21.63 11.59
C LEU A 25 -0.82 20.60 12.72
N ARG A 26 -1.96 20.00 12.96
CA ARG A 26 -2.13 18.98 14.00
C ARG A 26 -1.35 17.70 13.69
N LEU A 27 -1.39 17.26 12.43
CA LEU A 27 -0.65 16.06 12.01
C LEU A 27 0.86 16.27 12.11
N LYS A 28 1.36 17.45 11.75
CA LYS A 28 2.78 17.78 11.93
C LYS A 28 3.19 17.76 13.40
N ALA A 29 2.36 18.29 14.29
CA ALA A 29 2.63 18.27 15.73
C ALA A 29 2.70 16.83 16.26
N ILE A 30 1.82 15.94 15.81
CA ILE A 30 1.85 14.52 16.16
C ILE A 30 3.19 13.89 15.71
N LEU A 31 3.62 14.18 14.49
CA LEU A 31 4.86 13.62 13.93
C LEU A 31 6.11 14.20 14.56
N GLU A 32 6.05 15.38 15.17
CA GLU A 32 7.14 15.91 15.99
C GLU A 32 7.31 15.11 17.28
N GLU A 33 6.21 14.67 17.90
CA GLU A 33 6.24 13.82 19.09
C GLU A 33 6.59 12.37 18.76
N ASP A 34 6.03 11.83 17.69
CA ASP A 34 6.25 10.44 17.24
C ASP A 34 6.42 10.40 15.71
N PRO A 35 7.67 10.49 15.20
CA PRO A 35 7.92 10.43 13.76
C PRO A 35 7.52 9.11 13.09
N ALA A 36 7.35 8.04 13.87
CA ALA A 36 6.96 6.73 13.38
C ALA A 36 5.44 6.50 13.42
N TYR A 37 4.65 7.51 13.73
CA TYR A 37 3.19 7.40 13.75
C TYR A 37 2.66 7.33 12.31
N PHE A 38 2.52 6.10 11.82
CA PHE A 38 2.20 5.83 10.41
C PHE A 38 0.88 6.47 9.96
N ASP A 39 -0.18 6.34 10.75
CA ASP A 39 -1.50 6.87 10.38
C ASP A 39 -1.48 8.39 10.21
N ALA A 40 -0.73 9.10 11.08
CA ALA A 40 -0.55 10.54 10.95
C ALA A 40 0.27 10.91 9.72
N GLN A 41 1.32 10.15 9.40
CA GLN A 41 2.12 10.37 8.21
C GLN A 41 1.31 10.15 6.93
N LEU A 42 0.50 9.10 6.91
CA LEU A 42 -0.40 8.78 5.80
C LEU A 42 -1.46 9.87 5.62
N ALA A 43 -2.08 10.30 6.72
CA ALA A 43 -3.11 11.34 6.71
C ALA A 43 -2.53 12.70 6.28
N LEU A 44 -1.30 13.00 6.66
CA LEU A 44 -0.62 14.24 6.25
C LEU A 44 -0.44 14.28 4.72
N GLY A 45 -0.02 13.19 4.12
CA GLY A 45 0.05 13.06 2.66
C GLY A 45 -1.32 13.26 2.00
N GLY A 46 -2.37 12.66 2.58
CA GLY A 46 -3.74 12.83 2.11
C GLY A 46 -4.25 14.27 2.21
N ALA A 47 -3.90 14.97 3.28
CA ALA A 47 -4.29 16.37 3.48
C ALA A 47 -3.63 17.29 2.44
N TYR A 48 -2.33 17.10 2.16
CA TYR A 48 -1.66 17.83 1.09
C TYR A 48 -2.27 17.54 -0.29
N PHE A 49 -2.61 16.27 -0.54
CA PHE A 49 -3.27 15.89 -1.78
C PHE A 49 -4.63 16.60 -1.93
N ALA A 50 -5.45 16.60 -0.90
CA ALA A 50 -6.76 17.25 -0.90
C ALA A 50 -6.65 18.77 -1.11
N ARG A 51 -5.57 19.37 -0.62
CA ARG A 51 -5.27 20.79 -0.80
C ARG A 51 -4.74 21.11 -2.21
N GLY A 52 -4.36 20.12 -2.97
CA GLY A 52 -3.79 20.28 -4.31
C GLY A 52 -2.26 20.43 -4.34
N ASP A 53 -1.60 20.26 -3.21
CA ASP A 53 -0.14 20.30 -3.11
C ASP A 53 0.43 18.89 -3.33
N TYR A 54 0.52 18.50 -4.59
CA TYR A 54 0.92 17.15 -4.96
C TYR A 54 2.38 16.85 -4.68
N ALA A 55 3.26 17.84 -4.79
CA ALA A 55 4.68 17.68 -4.48
C ALA A 55 4.88 17.35 -3.00
N ALA A 56 4.21 18.06 -2.10
CA ALA A 56 4.24 17.77 -0.68
C ALA A 56 3.58 16.42 -0.35
N ALA A 57 2.48 16.10 -1.03
CA ALA A 57 1.80 14.81 -0.88
C ALA A 57 2.73 13.64 -1.24
N ILE A 58 3.51 13.78 -2.30
CA ILE A 58 4.51 12.78 -2.72
C ILE A 58 5.61 12.65 -1.67
N ALA A 59 6.16 13.77 -1.18
CA ALA A 59 7.22 13.75 -0.17
C ALA A 59 6.76 13.06 1.12
N GLU A 60 5.57 13.40 1.61
CA GLU A 60 5.00 12.78 2.80
C GLU A 60 4.60 11.33 2.56
N GLY A 61 4.13 11.01 1.36
CA GLY A 61 3.82 9.64 0.95
C GLY A 61 5.04 8.73 0.98
N HIS A 62 6.20 9.20 0.56
CA HIS A 62 7.46 8.44 0.63
C HIS A 62 7.92 8.21 2.07
N LYS A 63 7.66 9.15 2.97
CA LYS A 63 7.93 8.94 4.40
C LYS A 63 7.04 7.82 4.97
N ALA A 64 5.77 7.79 4.58
CA ALA A 64 4.86 6.71 4.96
C ALA A 64 5.31 5.37 4.38
N GLU A 65 5.75 5.34 3.13
CA GLU A 65 6.31 4.15 2.49
C GLU A 65 7.53 3.60 3.25
N LYS A 66 8.42 4.48 3.71
CA LYS A 66 9.58 4.06 4.52
C LYS A 66 9.17 3.41 5.84
N LEU A 67 8.08 3.88 6.46
CA LEU A 67 7.57 3.31 7.70
C LEU A 67 6.93 1.94 7.47
N ARG A 68 6.20 1.79 6.38
CA ARG A 68 5.54 0.53 5.98
C ARG A 68 5.66 0.32 4.48
N PRO A 69 6.75 -0.32 4.00
CA PRO A 69 7.02 -0.44 2.55
C PRO A 69 5.98 -1.25 1.75
N HIS A 70 5.20 -2.06 2.42
CA HIS A 70 4.21 -2.94 1.78
C HIS A 70 2.77 -2.57 2.14
N ASP A 71 2.55 -1.36 2.63
CA ASP A 71 1.20 -0.91 2.96
C ASP A 71 0.45 -0.48 1.69
N GLN A 72 -0.76 -1.02 1.53
CA GLN A 72 -1.61 -0.74 0.37
C GLN A 72 -1.97 0.74 0.26
N LEU A 73 -2.34 1.37 1.38
CA LEU A 73 -2.79 2.77 1.37
C LEU A 73 -1.65 3.74 1.05
N ALA A 74 -0.43 3.46 1.55
CA ALA A 74 0.75 4.27 1.24
C ALA A 74 1.01 4.28 -0.26
N HIS A 75 1.00 3.12 -0.90
CA HIS A 75 1.19 3.02 -2.35
C HIS A 75 0.03 3.60 -3.15
N THR A 76 -1.21 3.43 -2.69
CA THR A 76 -2.39 4.03 -3.34
C THR A 76 -2.31 5.55 -3.33
N ASN A 77 -1.95 6.14 -2.19
CA ASN A 77 -1.81 7.59 -2.07
C ASN A 77 -0.68 8.12 -2.96
N LEU A 78 0.46 7.43 -3.01
CA LEU A 78 1.56 7.78 -3.89
C LEU A 78 1.16 7.70 -5.35
N SER A 79 0.48 6.62 -5.75
CA SER A 79 -0.01 6.47 -7.13
C SER A 79 -0.91 7.63 -7.54
N ARG A 80 -1.86 7.99 -6.69
CA ARG A 80 -2.78 9.11 -6.95
C ARG A 80 -2.03 10.44 -7.05
N ALA A 81 -1.09 10.68 -6.15
CA ALA A 81 -0.30 11.92 -6.13
C ALA A 81 0.57 12.05 -7.37
N TYR A 82 1.26 10.99 -7.78
CA TYR A 82 2.06 10.97 -9.01
C TYR A 82 1.20 11.14 -10.26
N MET A 83 0.02 10.53 -10.29
CA MET A 83 -0.91 10.70 -11.41
C MET A 83 -1.31 12.17 -11.57
N LYS A 84 -1.63 12.85 -10.47
CA LYS A 84 -1.97 14.28 -10.48
C LYS A 84 -0.77 15.17 -10.83
N ALA A 85 0.43 14.77 -10.43
CA ALA A 85 1.66 15.48 -10.77
C ALA A 85 2.10 15.27 -12.24
N GLY A 86 1.48 14.32 -12.97
CA GLY A 86 1.77 14.05 -14.37
C GLY A 86 2.79 12.95 -14.62
N ASP A 87 3.33 12.33 -13.58
CA ASP A 87 4.26 11.20 -13.69
C ASP A 87 3.51 9.87 -13.69
N LYS A 88 2.99 9.49 -14.85
CA LYS A 88 2.18 8.30 -15.03
C LYS A 88 2.96 7.01 -14.77
N ALA A 89 4.22 6.94 -15.20
CA ALA A 89 5.04 5.73 -15.04
C ALA A 89 5.26 5.39 -13.58
N THR A 90 5.62 6.37 -12.75
CA THR A 90 5.78 6.18 -11.30
C THR A 90 4.44 5.89 -10.63
N ALA A 91 3.36 6.55 -11.08
CA ALA A 91 2.01 6.28 -10.58
C ALA A 91 1.59 4.83 -10.82
N GLU A 92 1.85 4.30 -12.01
CA GLU A 92 1.56 2.90 -12.35
C GLU A 92 2.37 1.92 -11.51
N HIS A 93 3.64 2.23 -11.27
CA HIS A 93 4.50 1.42 -10.40
C HIS A 93 3.91 1.32 -8.99
N HIS A 94 3.55 2.44 -8.37
CA HIS A 94 2.94 2.43 -7.05
C HIS A 94 1.54 1.79 -7.06
N GLY A 95 0.76 1.99 -8.12
CA GLY A 95 -0.53 1.33 -8.29
C GLY A 95 -0.40 -0.19 -8.34
N LEU A 96 0.63 -0.69 -9.01
CA LEU A 96 0.95 -2.12 -9.02
C LEU A 96 1.34 -2.62 -7.63
N GLN A 97 2.18 -1.88 -6.91
CA GLN A 97 2.57 -2.21 -5.53
C GLN A 97 1.36 -2.26 -4.60
N ALA A 98 0.43 -1.32 -4.75
CA ALA A 98 -0.81 -1.32 -3.97
C ALA A 98 -1.65 -2.58 -4.23
N ARG A 99 -1.76 -3.00 -5.48
CA ARG A 99 -2.49 -4.23 -5.84
C ARG A 99 -1.82 -5.47 -5.28
N ILE A 100 -0.49 -5.54 -5.36
CA ILE A 100 0.28 -6.65 -4.77
C ILE A 100 0.07 -6.70 -3.25
N ALA A 101 0.13 -5.56 -2.58
CA ALA A 101 -0.09 -5.47 -1.13
C ALA A 101 -1.51 -5.91 -0.75
N SER A 102 -2.51 -5.48 -1.50
CA SER A 102 -3.91 -5.90 -1.32
C SER A 102 -4.06 -7.42 -1.47
N TRP A 103 -3.42 -7.98 -2.48
CA TRP A 103 -3.47 -9.40 -2.76
C TRP A 103 -2.84 -10.22 -1.63
N ARG A 104 -1.68 -9.78 -1.14
CA ARG A 104 -1.02 -10.40 0.02
C ARG A 104 -1.90 -10.37 1.26
N GLY A 105 -2.53 -9.23 1.53
CA GLY A 105 -3.46 -9.09 2.65
C GLY A 105 -4.64 -10.04 2.58
N ASN A 106 -5.20 -10.26 1.38
CA ASN A 106 -6.32 -11.16 1.17
C ASN A 106 -5.94 -12.64 1.24
N MET A 107 -4.68 -12.96 0.99
CA MET A 107 -4.17 -14.34 1.06
C MET A 107 -3.66 -14.73 2.44
N ALA A 108 -3.44 -13.76 3.32
CA ALA A 108 -3.06 -14.04 4.69
C ALA A 108 -4.25 -14.59 5.49
N PRO A 109 -4.07 -15.61 6.32
CA PRO A 109 -5.14 -16.10 7.17
C PRO A 109 -5.58 -15.00 8.15
N PRO A 110 -6.88 -14.97 8.55
CA PRO A 110 -7.37 -13.98 9.50
C PRO A 110 -6.55 -13.99 10.80
N GLY A 111 -6.08 -12.82 11.20
CA GLY A 111 -5.28 -12.67 12.42
C GLY A 111 -3.78 -12.93 12.23
N ALA A 112 -3.30 -13.20 11.03
CA ALA A 112 -1.87 -13.36 10.78
C ALA A 112 -1.15 -12.01 10.94
N PRO A 113 0.00 -11.98 11.66
CA PRO A 113 0.79 -10.76 11.78
C PRO A 113 1.40 -10.38 10.43
N PRO A 114 1.69 -9.08 10.21
CA PRO A 114 2.40 -8.64 9.01
C PRO A 114 3.72 -9.40 8.86
N GLY A 115 3.98 -9.95 7.68
CA GLY A 115 5.18 -10.74 7.43
C GLY A 115 5.04 -12.25 7.66
N ALA A 116 3.86 -12.73 8.09
CA ALA A 116 3.59 -14.17 8.23
C ALA A 116 3.64 -14.93 6.91
N GLU A 117 3.65 -14.23 5.79
CA GLU A 117 3.73 -14.81 4.45
C GLU A 117 4.98 -15.66 4.24
N ALA A 118 6.13 -15.21 4.72
CA ALA A 118 7.38 -15.95 4.63
C ALA A 118 7.31 -17.28 5.39
N GLY A 119 6.62 -17.30 6.53
CA GLY A 119 6.37 -18.52 7.29
C GLY A 119 5.41 -19.48 6.61
N LEU A 120 4.41 -18.93 5.90
CA LEU A 120 3.43 -19.74 5.17
C LEU A 120 4.04 -20.43 3.94
N GLU A 121 4.94 -19.78 3.23
CA GLU A 121 5.65 -20.40 2.11
C GLU A 121 6.53 -21.57 2.57
N MET A 122 7.15 -21.44 3.74
CA MET A 122 7.98 -22.50 4.31
C MET A 122 7.15 -23.65 4.89
N ALA A 123 5.91 -23.38 5.32
CA ALA A 123 5.02 -24.39 5.91
C ALA A 123 4.23 -25.20 4.89
N ARG A 124 4.14 -24.74 3.64
CA ARG A 124 3.48 -25.50 2.57
C ARG A 124 4.42 -26.60 2.07
N PRO A 125 4.01 -27.88 2.21
CA PRO A 125 4.78 -28.93 1.54
C PRO A 125 4.77 -28.65 0.04
N LYS A 126 5.94 -28.64 -0.57
CA LYS A 126 6.04 -28.50 -2.03
C LYS A 126 5.18 -29.61 -2.65
N PRO A 127 4.29 -29.29 -3.57
CA PRO A 127 3.56 -30.34 -4.27
C PRO A 127 4.59 -31.29 -4.90
N PRO A 128 4.33 -32.61 -4.85
CA PRO A 128 5.23 -33.55 -5.48
C PRO A 128 5.41 -33.14 -6.94
N PRO A 129 6.63 -33.25 -7.49
CA PRO A 129 6.84 -32.89 -8.88
C PRO A 129 5.89 -33.73 -9.73
N MET A 130 5.00 -33.04 -10.45
CA MET A 130 4.12 -33.72 -11.41
C MET A 130 5.03 -34.34 -12.46
N LYS A 131 5.07 -35.65 -12.49
CA LYS A 131 5.73 -36.35 -13.59
C LYS A 131 5.02 -35.98 -14.87
N ALA A 132 5.73 -35.35 -15.78
CA ALA A 132 5.19 -35.15 -17.11
C ALA A 132 4.76 -36.50 -17.67
N PRO A 133 3.59 -36.62 -18.26
CA PRO A 133 3.18 -37.89 -18.89
C PRO A 133 4.22 -38.24 -19.95
N GLU A 134 4.67 -39.52 -19.95
CA GLU A 134 5.67 -40.00 -20.89
C GLU A 134 5.27 -39.82 -22.36
N LYS A 135 4.00 -39.68 -22.57
CA LYS A 135 3.44 -39.44 -23.90
C LYS A 135 2.24 -38.47 -23.78
N PHE A 136 2.35 -37.35 -24.45
CA PHE A 136 1.20 -36.48 -24.57
C PHE A 136 0.14 -37.14 -25.46
N PRO A 137 -1.16 -37.12 -25.08
CA PRO A 137 -2.18 -37.61 -25.97
C PRO A 137 -2.15 -36.80 -27.29
N ASP A 138 -2.32 -37.50 -28.40
CA ASP A 138 -2.35 -36.88 -29.73
C ASP A 138 -3.45 -35.81 -29.76
N MET A 139 -3.05 -34.57 -29.91
CA MET A 139 -3.99 -33.47 -30.04
C MET A 139 -4.64 -33.51 -31.41
N PRO A 140 -5.97 -33.38 -31.50
CA PRO A 140 -6.70 -33.49 -32.80
C PRO A 140 -6.19 -32.52 -33.88
N TRP A 141 -5.58 -31.39 -33.47
CA TRP A 141 -5.03 -30.40 -34.41
C TRP A 141 -3.59 -30.69 -34.84
N LYS A 142 -2.93 -31.66 -34.20
CA LYS A 142 -1.61 -32.12 -34.59
C LYS A 142 -1.71 -33.36 -35.46
N LYS A 143 -2.60 -33.35 -36.43
CA LYS A 143 -2.62 -34.43 -37.39
C LYS A 143 -1.30 -34.48 -38.15
N LYS A 144 -0.62 -35.58 -38.04
CA LYS A 144 0.53 -35.84 -38.88
C LYS A 144 0.06 -35.82 -40.34
N THR A 145 0.62 -34.91 -41.09
CA THR A 145 0.53 -35.02 -42.57
C THR A 145 1.13 -36.33 -42.99
N PRO A 146 0.45 -37.08 -43.87
CA PRO A 146 0.97 -38.32 -44.40
C PRO A 146 2.28 -38.14 -45.15
#